data_a51fd36e584b98052b0bc5a3c829c25d
#
_entry.id   a51fd36e584b98052b0bc5a3c829c25d
#
_cell.length_a   1.000
_cell.length_b   1.000
_cell.length_c   1.000
_cell.angle_alpha   90.00
_cell.angle_beta   90.00
_cell.angle_gamma   90.00
#
_symmetry.space_group_name_H-M   'P 1'
#
loop_
_entity.id
_entity.type
_entity.pdbx_description
1 polymer ?
#
loop_
_entity_poly.entity_id
_entity_poly.type
_entity_poly.pdbx_seq_one_letter_code
_entity_poly.pdbx_strand_id
1 'polypeptide(L)'
;MAECQVSLDIFAGRCLPPDWCAQYTGLPFLEGGRERRGLDCYGLLRLVINERFGGNIPEYEGIAYRGGDDADFLAALMDERIRLWMPVRIGEERPGDGILLRVMGRPIHVGIVIAPGLMLHIEKDCDSLIERYQTGSRWERRILGFYRHALR
;
A
#
# COMPACT_ATOMS: atom_id res chain seq x y z
N MET A 1 16.83 12.82 -9.64
CA MET A 1 16.01 12.35 -8.51
C MET A 1 14.65 13.01 -8.62
N ALA A 2 13.63 12.24 -8.86
CA ALA A 2 12.28 12.78 -8.77
C ALA A 2 12.01 13.04 -7.29
N GLU A 3 11.86 14.31 -6.92
CA GLU A 3 11.39 14.66 -5.60
C GLU A 3 9.99 14.09 -5.43
N CYS A 4 9.80 13.17 -4.50
CA CYS A 4 8.49 12.78 -4.01
C CYS A 4 7.88 14.01 -3.32
N GLN A 5 7.32 14.92 -4.10
CA GLN A 5 6.64 16.06 -3.54
C GLN A 5 5.33 15.61 -2.92
N VAL A 6 5.32 15.57 -1.60
CA VAL A 6 4.07 15.53 -0.85
C VAL A 6 3.33 16.83 -1.16
N SER A 7 2.25 16.73 -1.92
CA SER A 7 1.41 17.89 -2.18
C SER A 7 0.79 18.35 -0.86
N LEU A 8 1.12 19.56 -0.43
CA LEU A 8 0.54 20.19 0.77
C LEU A 8 -1.00 20.36 0.66
N ASP A 9 -1.54 20.23 -0.54
CA ASP A 9 -2.99 20.30 -0.79
C ASP A 9 -3.78 19.08 -0.32
N ILE A 10 -3.09 18.01 0.12
CA ILE A 10 -3.71 16.78 0.61
C ILE A 10 -4.68 17.06 1.77
N PHE A 11 -4.42 18.07 2.57
CA PHE A 11 -5.13 18.32 3.81
C PHE A 11 -6.12 19.51 3.77
N ALA A 12 -6.22 20.21 2.65
CA ALA A 12 -7.08 21.37 2.53
C ALA A 12 -8.57 21.00 2.70
N GLY A 13 -9.07 21.19 3.92
CA GLY A 13 -10.49 21.12 4.26
C GLY A 13 -11.12 19.72 4.36
N ARG A 14 -10.31 18.65 4.54
CA ARG A 14 -10.80 17.25 4.54
C ARG A 14 -10.10 16.37 5.57
N CYS A 15 -10.43 15.08 5.56
CA CYS A 15 -9.93 14.11 6.52
C CYS A 15 -8.42 14.20 6.71
N LEU A 16 -7.98 14.42 7.94
CA LEU A 16 -6.57 14.40 8.31
C LEU A 16 -6.12 12.96 8.58
N PRO A 17 -4.86 12.62 8.27
CA PRO A 17 -4.35 11.32 8.65
C PRO A 17 -4.32 11.17 10.17
N PRO A 18 -4.62 9.97 10.69
CA PRO A 18 -4.49 9.69 12.11
C PRO A 18 -3.06 9.88 12.61
N ASP A 19 -2.88 10.35 13.85
CA ASP A 19 -1.57 10.62 14.44
C ASP A 19 -0.63 9.42 14.42
N TRP A 20 -1.17 8.20 14.54
CA TRP A 20 -0.36 6.97 14.52
C TRP A 20 0.37 6.75 13.18
N CYS A 21 -0.07 7.38 12.10
CA CYS A 21 0.58 7.24 10.79
C CYS A 21 1.98 7.83 10.75
N ALA A 22 2.29 8.78 11.63
CA ALA A 22 3.59 9.45 11.66
C ALA A 22 4.76 8.47 11.80
N GLN A 23 4.58 7.39 12.56
CA GLN A 23 5.63 6.38 12.75
C GLN A 23 5.88 5.49 11.53
N TYR A 24 5.01 5.54 10.54
CA TYR A 24 5.09 4.74 9.31
C TYR A 24 5.38 5.58 8.07
N THR A 25 5.51 6.88 8.20
CA THR A 25 5.91 7.79 7.12
C THR A 25 7.41 8.05 7.14
N GLY A 26 8.00 8.25 5.96
CA GLY A 26 9.44 8.50 5.83
C GLY A 26 10.31 7.24 5.99
N LEU A 27 9.72 6.05 5.93
CA LEU A 27 10.48 4.79 5.96
C LEU A 27 11.08 4.51 4.57
N PRO A 28 12.35 4.08 4.50
CA PRO A 28 13.04 3.92 3.23
C PRO A 28 12.53 2.72 2.42
N PHE A 29 12.55 2.86 1.10
CA PHE A 29 12.27 1.76 0.19
C PHE A 29 13.46 0.79 0.12
N LEU A 30 13.14 -0.50 0.16
CA LEU A 30 14.08 -1.58 -0.14
C LEU A 30 13.31 -2.72 -0.82
N GLU A 31 13.76 -3.11 -1.98
CA GLU A 31 13.20 -4.22 -2.73
C GLU A 31 13.20 -5.52 -1.89
N GLY A 32 12.03 -6.14 -1.73
CA GLY A 32 11.87 -7.31 -0.86
C GLY A 32 11.96 -7.02 0.64
N GLY A 33 12.07 -5.75 1.05
CA GLY A 33 12.23 -5.35 2.44
C GLY A 33 11.00 -5.63 3.30
N ARG A 34 11.24 -6.04 4.55
CA ARG A 34 10.20 -6.42 5.52
C ARG A 34 10.35 -5.74 6.88
N GLU A 35 11.36 -4.90 7.04
CA GLU A 35 11.68 -4.21 8.30
C GLU A 35 11.72 -2.70 8.10
N ARG A 36 11.58 -1.94 9.20
CA ARG A 36 11.59 -0.46 9.18
C ARG A 36 12.81 0.17 8.51
N ARG A 37 13.94 -0.51 8.48
CA ARG A 37 15.16 -0.05 7.79
C ARG A 37 15.09 -0.17 6.26
N GLY A 38 14.04 -0.83 5.74
CA GLY A 38 13.80 -0.95 4.31
C GLY A 38 12.57 -1.81 4.04
N LEU A 39 11.62 -1.25 3.29
CA LEU A 39 10.33 -1.87 2.98
C LEU A 39 10.01 -1.73 1.50
N ASP A 40 9.41 -2.76 0.91
CA ASP A 40 8.64 -2.62 -0.32
C ASP A 40 7.16 -2.37 -0.01
N CYS A 41 6.32 -2.25 -1.02
CA CYS A 41 4.90 -1.93 -0.82
C CYS A 41 4.17 -3.02 0.00
N TYR A 42 4.49 -4.28 -0.22
CA TYR A 42 3.92 -5.38 0.57
C TYR A 42 4.49 -5.41 1.99
N GLY A 43 5.78 -5.16 2.16
CA GLY A 43 6.42 -5.07 3.48
C GLY A 43 5.81 -3.99 4.36
N LEU A 44 5.52 -2.83 3.79
CA LEU A 44 4.84 -1.74 4.51
C LEU A 44 3.41 -2.13 4.90
N LEU A 45 2.64 -2.69 3.97
CA LEU A 45 1.28 -3.18 4.24
C LEU A 45 1.27 -4.17 5.41
N ARG A 46 2.15 -5.17 5.33
CA ARG A 46 2.31 -6.19 6.36
C ARG A 46 2.67 -5.59 7.72
N LEU A 47 3.67 -4.73 7.75
CA LEU A 47 4.15 -4.09 8.99
C LEU A 47 3.02 -3.35 9.70
N VAL A 48 2.30 -2.50 8.98
CA VAL A 48 1.22 -1.69 9.55
C VAL A 48 0.07 -2.56 10.04
N ILE A 49 -0.36 -3.54 9.25
CA ILE A 49 -1.47 -4.42 9.65
C ILE A 49 -1.11 -5.24 10.87
N ASN A 50 0.10 -5.79 10.91
CA ASN A 50 0.52 -6.62 12.04
C ASN A 50 0.72 -5.80 13.32
N GLU A 51 1.33 -4.62 13.23
CA GLU A 51 1.59 -3.79 14.41
C GLU A 51 0.34 -3.03 14.89
N ARG A 52 -0.47 -2.52 13.98
CA ARG A 52 -1.55 -1.58 14.31
C ARG A 52 -2.94 -2.21 14.34
N PHE A 53 -3.18 -3.20 13.50
CA PHE A 53 -4.51 -3.78 13.32
C PHE A 53 -4.63 -5.22 13.83
N GLY A 54 -3.63 -5.71 14.56
CA GLY A 54 -3.65 -7.04 15.18
C GLY A 54 -3.63 -8.19 14.18
N GLY A 55 -3.21 -7.94 12.95
CA GLY A 55 -3.07 -8.97 11.94
C GLY A 55 -1.85 -9.88 12.18
N ASN A 56 -1.81 -10.98 11.47
CA ASN A 56 -0.68 -11.89 11.45
C ASN A 56 -0.38 -12.30 10.00
N ILE A 57 -0.01 -11.31 9.19
CA ILE A 57 0.30 -11.51 7.78
C ILE A 57 1.71 -12.06 7.64
N PRO A 58 1.89 -13.22 6.96
CA PRO A 58 3.21 -13.82 6.80
C PRO A 58 4.11 -12.99 5.86
N GLU A 59 5.41 -13.21 5.99
CA GLU A 59 6.42 -12.49 5.18
C GLU A 59 6.42 -12.89 3.71
N TYR A 60 6.03 -14.11 3.41
CA TYR A 60 6.18 -14.70 2.09
C TYR A 60 7.62 -14.57 1.58
N GLU A 61 8.53 -15.25 2.26
CA GLU A 61 9.93 -15.31 1.89
C GLU A 61 10.13 -15.78 0.43
N GLY A 62 11.19 -15.28 -0.21
CA GLY A 62 11.55 -15.67 -1.57
C GLY A 62 10.86 -14.89 -2.68
N ILE A 63 10.02 -13.91 -2.36
CA ILE A 63 9.43 -13.04 -3.35
C ILE A 63 10.24 -11.74 -3.38
N ALA A 64 11.34 -11.80 -4.09
CA ALA A 64 12.06 -10.60 -4.46
C ALA A 64 11.38 -9.97 -5.67
N TYR A 65 10.91 -8.74 -5.53
CA TYR A 65 10.59 -7.91 -6.68
C TYR A 65 11.90 -7.65 -7.45
N ARG A 66 12.05 -8.33 -8.56
CA ARG A 66 13.15 -8.06 -9.49
C ARG A 66 12.55 -7.30 -10.66
N GLY A 67 12.77 -6.01 -10.72
CA GLY A 67 12.10 -5.12 -11.66
C GLY A 67 12.01 -5.61 -13.11
N GLY A 68 10.97 -5.21 -13.82
CA GLY A 68 10.81 -5.34 -15.26
C GLY A 68 10.36 -6.73 -15.75
N ASP A 69 11.26 -7.66 -15.85
CA ASP A 69 11.00 -8.98 -16.51
C ASP A 69 10.17 -9.93 -15.63
N ASP A 70 10.13 -9.71 -14.32
CA ASP A 70 9.40 -10.53 -13.37
C ASP A 70 8.00 -10.01 -13.05
N ALA A 71 7.51 -8.99 -13.76
CA ALA A 71 6.22 -8.38 -13.47
C ALA A 71 5.04 -9.37 -13.68
N ASP A 72 5.14 -10.32 -14.63
CA ASP A 72 4.14 -11.37 -14.81
C ASP A 72 4.12 -12.35 -13.64
N PHE A 73 5.28 -12.72 -13.16
CA PHE A 73 5.43 -13.57 -12.00
C PHE A 73 4.91 -12.89 -10.75
N LEU A 74 5.22 -11.61 -10.57
CA LEU A 74 4.74 -10.80 -9.45
C LEU A 74 3.22 -10.67 -9.48
N ALA A 75 2.61 -10.43 -10.64
CA ALA A 75 1.16 -10.38 -10.80
C ALA A 75 0.50 -11.71 -10.41
N ALA A 76 1.06 -12.84 -10.83
CA ALA A 76 0.57 -14.16 -10.46
C ALA A 76 0.65 -14.41 -8.94
N LEU A 77 1.74 -13.98 -8.32
CA LEU A 77 1.90 -14.06 -6.87
C LEU A 77 0.91 -13.18 -6.12
N MET A 78 0.65 -11.99 -6.63
CA MET A 78 -0.36 -11.10 -6.05
C MET A 78 -1.75 -11.71 -6.17
N ASP A 79 -2.09 -12.34 -7.29
CA ASP A 79 -3.35 -13.07 -7.48
C ASP A 79 -3.50 -14.22 -6.48
N GLU A 80 -2.46 -14.99 -6.23
CA GLU A 80 -2.50 -16.08 -5.27
C GLU A 80 -2.64 -15.57 -3.83
N ARG A 81 -1.96 -14.49 -3.49
CA ARG A 81 -2.09 -13.84 -2.18
C ARG A 81 -3.46 -13.22 -1.95
N ILE A 82 -4.06 -12.71 -3.00
CA ILE A 82 -5.37 -12.07 -2.91
C ILE A 82 -6.47 -13.02 -2.44
N ARG A 83 -6.26 -14.34 -2.57
CA ARG A 83 -7.17 -15.36 -2.04
C ARG A 83 -7.32 -15.32 -0.51
N LEU A 84 -6.32 -14.82 0.19
CA LEU A 84 -6.35 -14.62 1.64
C LEU A 84 -7.04 -13.32 2.04
N TRP A 85 -7.41 -12.52 1.07
CA TRP A 85 -8.01 -11.22 1.23
C TRP A 85 -9.44 -11.24 0.72
N MET A 86 -10.37 -10.79 1.54
CA MET A 86 -11.77 -10.67 1.15
C MET A 86 -12.00 -9.33 0.47
N PRO A 87 -12.66 -9.31 -0.71
CA PRO A 87 -13.00 -8.06 -1.38
C PRO A 87 -13.94 -7.22 -0.52
N VAL A 88 -13.69 -5.91 -0.51
CA VAL A 88 -14.50 -4.90 0.16
C VAL A 88 -15.12 -4.02 -0.91
N ARG A 89 -16.40 -3.70 -0.78
CA ARG A 89 -17.06 -2.81 -1.74
C ARG A 89 -16.44 -1.41 -1.68
N ILE A 90 -16.35 -0.77 -2.83
CA ILE A 90 -15.91 0.63 -2.92
C ILE A 90 -16.85 1.49 -2.07
N GLY A 91 -16.28 2.29 -1.19
CA GLY A 91 -17.02 3.13 -0.24
C GLY A 91 -17.23 2.48 1.13
N GLU A 92 -16.95 1.18 1.27
CA GLU A 92 -17.03 0.43 2.54
C GLU A 92 -15.64 0.11 3.12
N GLU A 93 -14.60 0.56 2.45
CA GLU A 93 -13.23 0.38 2.94
C GLU A 93 -13.00 1.09 4.28
N ARG A 94 -12.19 0.48 5.13
CA ARG A 94 -11.87 0.94 6.48
C ARG A 94 -10.37 1.02 6.69
N PRO A 95 -9.91 1.80 7.66
CA PRO A 95 -8.50 1.79 8.05
C PRO A 95 -7.99 0.37 8.30
N GLY A 96 -6.86 0.03 7.69
CA GLY A 96 -6.28 -1.32 7.72
C GLY A 96 -6.65 -2.21 6.54
N ASP A 97 -7.58 -1.81 5.69
CA ASP A 97 -7.82 -2.52 4.44
C ASP A 97 -6.70 -2.25 3.43
N GLY A 98 -6.37 -3.24 2.64
CA GLY A 98 -5.44 -3.08 1.53
C GLY A 98 -6.13 -2.46 0.33
N ILE A 99 -5.40 -1.62 -0.39
CA ILE A 99 -5.80 -1.10 -1.69
C ILE A 99 -4.86 -1.69 -2.74
N LEU A 100 -5.42 -2.36 -3.73
CA LEU A 100 -4.68 -2.91 -4.86
C LEU A 100 -4.69 -1.90 -6.00
N LEU A 101 -3.52 -1.61 -6.51
CA LEU A 101 -3.31 -0.57 -7.50
C LEU A 101 -2.60 -1.13 -8.73
N ARG A 102 -2.97 -0.61 -9.88
CA ARG A 102 -2.34 -0.92 -11.15
C ARG A 102 -1.14 0.02 -11.39
N VAL A 103 0.00 -0.58 -11.66
CA VAL A 103 1.20 0.12 -12.10
C VAL A 103 1.70 -0.56 -13.37
N MET A 104 2.02 0.20 -14.39
CA MET A 104 2.39 -0.31 -15.72
C MET A 104 1.38 -1.34 -16.28
N GLY A 105 0.09 -1.11 -16.06
CA GLY A 105 -0.99 -1.97 -16.53
C GLY A 105 -1.20 -3.25 -15.73
N ARG A 106 -0.51 -3.47 -14.60
CA ARG A 106 -0.52 -4.71 -13.83
C ARG A 106 -0.87 -4.49 -12.36
N PRO A 107 -1.52 -5.47 -11.69
CA PRO A 107 -1.90 -5.37 -10.28
C PRO A 107 -0.70 -5.67 -9.36
N ILE A 108 0.29 -4.79 -9.34
CA ILE A 108 1.58 -5.03 -8.66
C ILE A 108 1.89 -4.07 -7.52
N HIS A 109 1.01 -3.13 -7.22
CA HIS A 109 1.23 -2.16 -6.15
C HIS A 109 0.11 -2.25 -5.12
N VAL A 110 0.47 -2.15 -3.86
CA VAL A 110 -0.48 -2.16 -2.75
C VAL A 110 -0.23 -0.98 -1.82
N GLY A 111 -1.29 -0.50 -1.21
CA GLY A 111 -1.25 0.48 -0.14
C GLY A 111 -2.18 0.07 0.99
N ILE A 112 -2.22 0.86 2.05
CA ILE A 112 -3.09 0.65 3.20
C ILE A 112 -4.03 1.84 3.32
N VAL A 113 -5.32 1.58 3.42
CA VAL A 113 -6.31 2.61 3.78
C VAL A 113 -6.06 3.03 5.23
N ILE A 114 -5.89 4.33 5.46
CA ILE A 114 -5.64 4.88 6.80
C ILE A 114 -6.76 5.79 7.29
N ALA A 115 -7.51 6.35 6.36
CA ALA A 115 -8.68 7.18 6.59
C ALA A 115 -9.49 7.24 5.29
N PRO A 116 -10.74 7.72 5.30
CA PRO A 116 -11.51 7.86 4.07
C PRO A 116 -10.76 8.68 3.00
N GLY A 117 -10.44 8.04 1.88
CA GLY A 117 -9.74 8.66 0.76
C GLY A 117 -8.24 8.83 0.91
N LEU A 118 -7.65 8.35 2.00
CA LEU A 118 -6.21 8.42 2.25
C LEU A 118 -5.60 7.02 2.35
N MET A 119 -4.47 6.84 1.72
CA MET A 119 -3.66 5.62 1.82
C MET A 119 -2.23 5.94 2.24
N LEU A 120 -1.63 5.01 2.94
CA LEU A 120 -0.20 4.96 3.20
C LEU A 120 0.40 3.93 2.25
N HIS A 121 1.44 4.29 1.55
CA HIS A 121 2.13 3.37 0.64
C HIS A 121 3.60 3.76 0.45
N ILE A 122 4.33 2.93 -0.27
CA ILE A 122 5.74 3.16 -0.59
C ILE A 122 6.00 2.73 -2.04
N GLU A 123 6.59 3.61 -2.81
CA GLU A 123 7.02 3.34 -4.18
C GLU A 123 8.53 3.18 -4.26
N LYS A 124 8.99 2.55 -5.33
CA LYS A 124 10.42 2.46 -5.64
C LYS A 124 11.06 3.85 -5.63
N ASP A 125 12.22 3.94 -5.01
CA ASP A 125 13.03 5.16 -4.90
C ASP A 125 12.36 6.32 -4.12
N CYS A 126 11.29 6.04 -3.39
CA CYS A 126 10.63 6.99 -2.51
C CYS A 126 10.49 6.43 -1.11
N ASP A 127 10.49 7.29 -0.11
CA ASP A 127 10.11 6.92 1.25
C ASP A 127 8.59 6.71 1.35
N SER A 128 8.16 5.97 2.35
CA SER A 128 6.72 5.79 2.61
C SER A 128 6.03 7.13 2.85
N LEU A 129 4.85 7.28 2.28
CA LEU A 129 4.10 8.52 2.34
C LEU A 129 2.58 8.29 2.30
N ILE A 130 1.85 9.33 2.69
CA ILE A 130 0.40 9.35 2.63
C ILE A 130 -0.03 10.09 1.37
N GLU A 131 -0.91 9.46 0.59
CA GLU A 131 -1.52 10.07 -0.58
C GLU A 131 -3.03 9.88 -0.61
N ARG A 132 -3.69 10.76 -1.33
CA ARG A 132 -5.12 10.61 -1.63
C ARG A 132 -5.29 9.59 -2.76
N TYR A 133 -6.33 8.78 -2.66
CA TYR A 133 -6.76 7.87 -3.73
C TYR A 133 -8.14 8.23 -4.30
N GLN A 134 -8.79 9.25 -3.77
CA GLN A 134 -10.11 9.72 -4.19
C GLN A 134 -10.09 10.39 -5.58
N THR A 135 -11.28 10.75 -6.03
CA THR A 135 -11.53 11.49 -7.28
C THR A 135 -10.59 12.70 -7.43
N GLY A 136 -9.96 12.80 -8.58
CA GLY A 136 -8.99 13.85 -8.90
C GLY A 136 -7.54 13.53 -8.51
N SER A 137 -7.29 12.42 -7.79
CA SER A 137 -5.93 11.98 -7.49
C SER A 137 -5.31 11.23 -8.69
N ARG A 138 -3.99 11.13 -8.70
CA ARG A 138 -3.28 10.34 -9.73
C ARG A 138 -3.60 8.83 -9.64
N TRP A 139 -4.16 8.37 -8.53
CA TRP A 139 -4.46 6.98 -8.27
C TRP A 139 -5.89 6.56 -8.62
N GLU A 140 -6.80 7.51 -8.78
CA GLU A 140 -8.23 7.24 -9.01
C GLU A 140 -8.50 6.16 -10.06
N ARG A 141 -7.83 6.27 -11.21
CA ARG A 141 -8.01 5.32 -12.33
C ARG A 141 -7.14 4.07 -12.23
N ARG A 142 -6.36 3.95 -11.18
CA ARG A 142 -5.45 2.82 -10.96
C ARG A 142 -5.91 1.87 -9.87
N ILE A 143 -7.00 2.21 -9.18
CA ILE A 143 -7.58 1.36 -8.14
C ILE A 143 -8.23 0.15 -8.79
N LEU A 144 -7.79 -1.05 -8.40
CA LEU A 144 -8.35 -2.32 -8.84
C LEU A 144 -9.30 -2.91 -7.80
N GLY A 145 -9.15 -2.57 -6.54
CA GLY A 145 -10.05 -3.00 -5.49
C GLY A 145 -9.51 -2.75 -4.09
N PHE A 146 -10.38 -2.96 -3.13
CA PHE A 146 -10.06 -2.94 -1.70
C PHE A 146 -10.25 -4.34 -1.14
N TYR A 147 -9.39 -4.73 -0.20
CA TYR A 147 -9.38 -6.07 0.35
C TYR A 147 -9.10 -6.05 1.84
N ARG A 148 -9.79 -6.91 2.57
CA ARG A 148 -9.59 -7.10 4.01
C ARG A 148 -8.97 -8.46 4.27
N HIS A 149 -7.88 -8.50 5.02
CA HIS A 149 -7.21 -9.75 5.31
C HIS A 149 -8.03 -10.61 6.26
N ALA A 150 -8.14 -11.90 5.97
CA ALA A 150 -8.95 -12.85 6.75
C ALA A 150 -8.44 -13.07 8.19
N LEU A 151 -7.15 -12.80 8.43
CA LEU A 151 -6.51 -12.96 9.75
C LEU A 151 -6.47 -11.66 10.58
N ARG A 152 -7.22 -10.67 10.17
CA ARG A 152 -7.34 -9.39 10.85
C ARG A 152 -8.57 -9.33 11.75
#